data_718c298a528d3a98ee25a918b4a7b680
#
_entry.id   718c298a528d3a98ee25a918b4a7b680
#
_cell.length_a   1.000
_cell.length_b   1.000
_cell.length_c   1.000
_cell.angle_alpha   90.00
_cell.angle_beta   90.00
_cell.angle_gamma   90.00
#
_symmetry.space_group_name_H-M   'P 1'
#
loop_
_entity.id
_entity.type
_entity.pdbx_description
1 polymer ?
#
loop_
_entity_poly.entity_id
_entity_poly.type
_entity_poly.pdbx_seq_one_letter_code
_entity_poly.pdbx_strand_id
1 'polypeptide(L)'
;QIFKSMNMAQIDRSYLNEVHSLVRKMAKKLANLHSRRKKNFKKGKLDIRKTIRDNWVNQGILFNLSWAYKKVDRPKIYVICDVSGSVGAYARFMLMFLFSLTEVVSKLRGFVFSSNLGEVTNDFKDAKLDEAIEKALQKHGGGSTDYGQALTDFVSLCLDEIDNKTTVVILGDARNNFGPEKAHLMKTIKERSKQVFWLNPEGKYRWDTGDSVMTKYSAYCTKVFQCGNIDQLERVVSTLLKTAI
;
A
#
# COMPACT_ATOMS: atom_id res chain seq x y z
N GLN A 1 22.09 7.13 11.58
CA GLN A 1 21.06 6.67 12.55
C GLN A 1 20.10 7.81 12.96
N ILE A 2 20.59 9.03 13.21
CA ILE A 2 19.80 10.21 13.62
C ILE A 2 18.70 10.52 12.58
N PHE A 3 19.00 10.40 11.30
CA PHE A 3 18.09 10.70 10.19
C PHE A 3 16.81 9.82 10.14
N LYS A 4 16.90 8.56 10.54
CA LYS A 4 15.77 7.64 10.52
C LYS A 4 14.72 7.91 11.60
N SER A 5 15.13 8.53 12.71
CA SER A 5 14.26 8.89 13.83
C SER A 5 13.64 10.30 13.70
N MET A 6 14.11 11.12 12.73
CA MET A 6 13.55 12.46 12.50
C MET A 6 12.08 12.37 12.10
N ASN A 7 11.30 13.33 12.60
CA ASN A 7 9.90 13.48 12.21
C ASN A 7 9.82 13.80 10.70
N MET A 8 9.00 13.07 9.97
CA MET A 8 8.81 13.24 8.53
C MET A 8 8.37 14.65 8.15
N ALA A 9 7.67 15.36 9.05
CA ALA A 9 7.27 16.75 8.85
C ALA A 9 8.47 17.73 8.78
N GLN A 10 9.63 17.33 9.28
CA GLN A 10 10.86 18.15 9.35
C GLN A 10 11.88 17.78 8.27
N ILE A 11 11.54 16.86 7.36
CA ILE A 11 12.44 16.45 6.28
C ILE A 11 12.48 17.54 5.22
N ASP A 12 13.62 18.20 5.10
CA ASP A 12 13.87 19.22 4.09
C ASP A 12 13.97 18.59 2.67
N ARG A 13 13.71 19.38 1.64
CA ARG A 13 13.79 18.96 0.22
C ARG A 13 15.14 18.33 -0.14
N SER A 14 16.23 18.75 0.48
CA SER A 14 17.57 18.22 0.26
C SER A 14 17.69 16.71 0.59
N TYR A 15 16.89 16.22 1.53
CA TYR A 15 16.92 14.82 1.98
C TYR A 15 15.92 13.90 1.24
N LEU A 16 15.03 14.44 0.41
CA LEU A 16 14.00 13.67 -0.28
C LEU A 16 14.60 12.54 -1.14
N ASN A 17 15.73 12.79 -1.80
CA ASN A 17 16.39 11.77 -2.63
C ASN A 17 16.94 10.60 -1.80
N GLU A 18 17.49 10.86 -0.61
CA GLU A 18 17.96 9.81 0.29
C GLU A 18 16.80 8.98 0.84
N VAL A 19 15.73 9.67 1.25
CA VAL A 19 14.50 9.04 1.73
C VAL A 19 13.87 8.20 0.62
N HIS A 20 13.77 8.73 -0.60
CA HIS A 20 13.27 7.98 -1.76
C HIS A 20 14.11 6.72 -2.01
N SER A 21 15.44 6.81 -1.96
CA SER A 21 16.32 5.66 -2.09
C SER A 21 16.04 4.58 -1.03
N LEU A 22 15.83 4.98 0.22
CA LEU A 22 15.49 4.07 1.31
C LEU A 22 14.12 3.43 1.11
N VAL A 23 13.10 4.22 0.81
CA VAL A 23 11.73 3.75 0.58
C VAL A 23 11.68 2.82 -0.63
N ARG A 24 12.40 3.15 -1.70
CA ARG A 24 12.52 2.30 -2.88
C ARG A 24 13.21 0.95 -2.57
N LYS A 25 14.24 0.95 -1.71
CA LYS A 25 14.85 -0.30 -1.22
C LYS A 25 13.86 -1.15 -0.42
N MET A 26 13.02 -0.52 0.41
CA MET A 26 11.96 -1.20 1.15
C MET A 26 10.91 -1.78 0.22
N ALA A 27 10.43 -1.00 -0.75
CA ALA A 27 9.48 -1.44 -1.76
C ALA A 27 10.02 -2.60 -2.60
N LYS A 28 11.32 -2.57 -2.99
CA LYS A 28 12.00 -3.69 -3.66
C LYS A 28 12.06 -4.95 -2.79
N LYS A 29 12.28 -4.82 -1.48
CA LYS A 29 12.21 -5.98 -0.56
C LYS A 29 10.82 -6.59 -0.57
N LEU A 30 9.75 -5.78 -0.57
CA LEU A 30 8.36 -6.20 -0.73
C LEU A 30 8.17 -7.02 -2.02
N ALA A 31 8.58 -6.50 -3.15
CA ALA A 31 8.43 -7.16 -4.44
C ALA A 31 9.25 -8.46 -4.54
N ASN A 32 10.49 -8.45 -4.03
CA ASN A 32 11.39 -9.60 -4.11
C ASN A 32 10.95 -10.78 -3.24
N LEU A 33 10.36 -10.55 -2.08
CA LEU A 33 9.82 -11.62 -1.25
C LEU A 33 8.66 -12.34 -1.94
N HIS A 34 7.83 -11.62 -2.68
CA HIS A 34 6.80 -12.22 -3.52
C HIS A 34 7.37 -13.00 -4.71
N SER A 35 8.52 -12.58 -5.26
CA SER A 35 9.15 -13.27 -6.40
C SER A 35 9.97 -14.51 -5.99
N ARG A 36 10.60 -14.48 -4.81
CA ARG A 36 11.43 -15.60 -4.31
C ARG A 36 10.63 -16.85 -3.99
N ARG A 37 9.36 -16.74 -3.64
CA ARG A 37 8.47 -17.90 -3.43
C ARG A 37 8.29 -18.76 -4.68
N LYS A 38 8.53 -18.24 -5.90
CA LYS A 38 8.49 -19.04 -7.13
C LYS A 38 9.63 -20.05 -7.26
N LYS A 39 10.76 -19.90 -6.56
CA LYS A 39 11.98 -20.68 -6.80
C LYS A 39 12.17 -21.91 -5.91
N ASN A 40 11.42 -22.10 -4.84
CA ASN A 40 11.74 -23.12 -3.84
C ASN A 40 10.78 -24.32 -3.75
N PHE A 41 9.93 -24.53 -4.72
CA PHE A 41 9.10 -25.75 -4.73
C PHE A 41 9.78 -26.88 -5.49
N LYS A 42 10.78 -27.52 -4.88
CA LYS A 42 11.24 -28.88 -5.25
C LYS A 42 10.29 -29.98 -4.73
N LYS A 43 9.21 -29.62 -4.03
CA LYS A 43 8.18 -30.52 -3.51
C LYS A 43 6.81 -29.92 -3.83
N GLY A 44 6.18 -30.35 -4.90
CA GLY A 44 4.86 -29.94 -5.34
C GLY A 44 4.09 -31.12 -5.91
N LYS A 45 2.87 -30.90 -6.40
CA LYS A 45 2.14 -31.91 -7.16
C LYS A 45 2.89 -32.17 -8.48
N LEU A 46 3.17 -33.42 -8.79
CA LEU A 46 3.82 -33.81 -10.03
C LEU A 46 2.94 -33.39 -11.21
N ASP A 47 3.50 -32.66 -12.19
CA ASP A 47 2.85 -32.41 -13.46
C ASP A 47 3.07 -33.61 -14.37
N ILE A 48 2.14 -34.55 -14.24
CA ILE A 48 2.21 -35.86 -14.96
C ILE A 48 2.27 -35.63 -16.47
N ARG A 49 1.45 -34.70 -17.01
CA ARG A 49 1.41 -34.45 -18.46
C ARG A 49 2.73 -33.90 -18.97
N LYS A 50 3.30 -32.93 -18.25
CA LYS A 50 4.58 -32.36 -18.61
C LYS A 50 5.71 -33.35 -18.42
N THR A 51 5.71 -34.12 -17.33
CA THR A 51 6.70 -35.17 -17.06
C THR A 51 6.72 -36.21 -18.16
N ILE A 52 5.58 -36.71 -18.58
CA ILE A 52 5.50 -37.69 -19.69
C ILE A 52 6.01 -37.07 -20.99
N ARG A 53 5.58 -35.86 -21.32
CA ARG A 53 6.02 -35.19 -22.55
C ARG A 53 7.53 -34.93 -22.58
N ASP A 54 8.11 -34.49 -21.47
CA ASP A 54 9.53 -34.17 -21.38
C ASP A 54 10.42 -35.43 -21.36
N ASN A 55 9.83 -36.63 -21.11
CA ASN A 55 10.52 -37.90 -21.11
C ASN A 55 10.13 -38.82 -22.31
N TRP A 56 9.34 -38.31 -23.25
CA TRP A 56 8.93 -39.09 -24.43
C TRP A 56 10.11 -39.61 -25.23
N VAL A 57 11.16 -38.81 -25.38
CA VAL A 57 12.40 -39.14 -26.08
C VAL A 57 13.16 -40.28 -25.38
N ASN A 58 12.94 -40.49 -24.08
CA ASN A 58 13.61 -41.48 -23.25
C ASN A 58 12.83 -42.80 -23.15
N GLN A 59 12.02 -43.14 -24.15
CA GLN A 59 11.22 -44.41 -24.20
C GLN A 59 10.33 -44.60 -22.96
N GLY A 60 9.88 -43.50 -22.34
CA GLY A 60 8.97 -43.56 -21.18
C GLY A 60 9.66 -43.70 -19.82
N ILE A 61 11.00 -43.75 -19.78
CA ILE A 61 11.76 -43.75 -18.52
C ILE A 61 11.76 -42.35 -17.97
N LEU A 62 11.25 -42.17 -16.73
CA LEU A 62 11.08 -40.86 -16.11
C LEU A 62 12.37 -40.33 -15.46
N PHE A 63 13.31 -39.83 -16.26
CA PHE A 63 14.53 -39.19 -15.76
C PHE A 63 14.29 -37.77 -15.25
N ASN A 64 13.38 -37.01 -15.92
CA ASN A 64 13.11 -35.62 -15.61
C ASN A 64 11.71 -35.46 -15.04
N LEU A 65 11.59 -35.24 -13.74
CA LEU A 65 10.31 -34.98 -13.08
C LEU A 65 9.97 -33.50 -13.16
N SER A 66 8.85 -33.17 -13.82
CA SER A 66 8.31 -31.83 -13.90
C SER A 66 7.27 -31.61 -12.80
N TRP A 67 7.44 -30.58 -12.00
CA TRP A 67 6.54 -30.26 -10.90
C TRP A 67 5.56 -29.15 -11.31
N ALA A 68 4.28 -29.32 -10.96
CA ALA A 68 3.28 -28.27 -11.16
C ALA A 68 3.56 -27.11 -10.20
N TYR A 69 3.82 -25.93 -10.75
CA TYR A 69 3.98 -24.73 -9.96
C TYR A 69 2.62 -24.17 -9.58
N LYS A 70 2.36 -24.00 -8.29
CA LYS A 70 1.22 -23.21 -7.86
C LYS A 70 1.47 -21.76 -8.30
N LYS A 71 0.64 -21.26 -9.22
CA LYS A 71 0.72 -19.85 -9.65
C LYS A 71 0.49 -19.00 -8.43
N VAL A 72 1.54 -18.36 -7.91
CA VAL A 72 1.39 -17.41 -6.79
C VAL A 72 0.78 -16.16 -7.40
N ASP A 73 -0.47 -15.88 -7.08
CA ASP A 73 -1.12 -14.65 -7.48
C ASP A 73 -0.36 -13.46 -6.87
N ARG A 74 -0.09 -12.48 -7.69
CA ARG A 74 0.51 -11.22 -7.21
C ARG A 74 -0.53 -10.50 -6.36
N PRO A 75 -0.18 -10.05 -5.14
CA PRO A 75 -1.13 -9.33 -4.30
C PRO A 75 -1.59 -8.06 -5.01
N LYS A 76 -2.86 -7.77 -4.88
CA LYS A 76 -3.44 -6.49 -5.25
C LYS A 76 -3.29 -5.54 -4.06
N ILE A 77 -2.79 -4.35 -4.29
CA ILE A 77 -2.63 -3.33 -3.25
C ILE A 77 -3.35 -2.06 -3.70
N TYR A 78 -4.31 -1.61 -2.91
CA TYR A 78 -4.96 -0.33 -3.08
C TYR A 78 -4.46 0.61 -1.98
N VAL A 79 -4.00 1.79 -2.36
CA VAL A 79 -3.49 2.79 -1.41
C VAL A 79 -4.34 4.04 -1.51
N ILE A 80 -4.87 4.51 -0.40
CA ILE A 80 -5.62 5.76 -0.28
C ILE A 80 -4.77 6.71 0.56
N CYS A 81 -4.40 7.85 0.01
CA CYS A 81 -3.50 8.81 0.64
C CYS A 81 -4.19 10.14 0.85
N ASP A 82 -4.26 10.57 2.09
CA ASP A 82 -4.72 11.90 2.47
C ASP A 82 -3.65 12.94 2.10
N VAL A 83 -4.05 13.96 1.37
CA VAL A 83 -3.21 15.11 0.98
C VAL A 83 -3.84 16.44 1.39
N SER A 84 -4.75 16.39 2.35
CA SER A 84 -5.43 17.57 2.91
C SER A 84 -4.47 18.49 3.69
N GLY A 85 -4.95 19.64 4.09
CA GLY A 85 -4.16 20.62 4.83
C GLY A 85 -3.64 20.11 6.18
N SER A 86 -4.39 19.25 6.88
CA SER A 86 -4.00 18.70 8.19
C SER A 86 -2.74 17.83 8.13
N VAL A 87 -2.57 17.09 7.02
CA VAL A 87 -1.38 16.25 6.78
C VAL A 87 -0.34 16.92 5.92
N GLY A 88 -0.46 18.21 5.58
CA GLY A 88 0.38 18.90 4.61
C GLY A 88 1.89 18.69 4.82
N ALA A 89 2.35 18.69 6.08
CA ALA A 89 3.74 18.42 6.42
C ALA A 89 4.18 16.97 6.12
N TYR A 90 3.26 16.01 6.13
CA TYR A 90 3.52 14.59 5.90
C TYR A 90 3.12 14.15 4.48
N ALA A 91 2.26 14.93 3.81
CA ALA A 91 1.66 14.56 2.52
C ALA A 91 2.73 14.23 1.46
N ARG A 92 3.77 15.06 1.36
CA ARG A 92 4.88 14.86 0.42
C ARG A 92 5.58 13.52 0.65
N PHE A 93 5.82 13.15 1.90
CA PHE A 93 6.43 11.88 2.25
C PHE A 93 5.51 10.69 1.96
N MET A 94 4.23 10.80 2.27
CA MET A 94 3.23 9.76 1.99
C MET A 94 3.08 9.52 0.48
N LEU A 95 3.07 10.60 -0.31
CA LEU A 95 3.06 10.52 -1.78
C LEU A 95 4.32 9.88 -2.33
N MET A 96 5.49 10.20 -1.76
CA MET A 96 6.75 9.56 -2.14
C MET A 96 6.73 8.05 -1.83
N PHE A 97 6.14 7.65 -0.70
CA PHE A 97 5.95 6.24 -0.38
C PHE A 97 5.01 5.57 -1.38
N LEU A 98 3.87 6.19 -1.68
CA LEU A 98 2.93 5.71 -2.69
C LEU A 98 3.61 5.58 -4.07
N PHE A 99 4.35 6.61 -4.50
CA PHE A 99 5.11 6.59 -5.75
C PHE A 99 6.08 5.41 -5.81
N SER A 100 6.88 5.22 -4.75
CA SER A 100 7.84 4.11 -4.69
C SER A 100 7.18 2.74 -4.71
N LEU A 101 5.98 2.61 -4.18
CA LEU A 101 5.20 1.38 -4.27
C LEU A 101 4.70 1.13 -5.70
N THR A 102 4.30 2.18 -6.44
CA THR A 102 3.85 2.03 -7.84
C THR A 102 4.96 1.54 -8.76
N GLU A 103 6.22 1.94 -8.51
CA GLU A 103 7.38 1.46 -9.27
C GLU A 103 7.64 -0.04 -9.12
N VAL A 104 7.23 -0.63 -8.00
CA VAL A 104 7.67 -1.97 -7.60
C VAL A 104 6.55 -3.00 -7.59
N VAL A 105 5.32 -2.56 -7.30
CA VAL A 105 4.15 -3.44 -7.18
C VAL A 105 3.31 -3.36 -8.44
N SER A 106 3.33 -4.39 -9.26
CA SER A 106 2.68 -4.41 -10.58
C SER A 106 1.15 -4.35 -10.57
N LYS A 107 0.50 -4.68 -9.45
CA LYS A 107 -0.96 -4.62 -9.27
C LYS A 107 -1.29 -3.65 -8.15
N LEU A 108 -0.79 -2.43 -8.24
CA LEU A 108 -1.10 -1.37 -7.31
C LEU A 108 -2.01 -0.34 -7.98
N ARG A 109 -3.03 0.10 -7.25
CA ARG A 109 -3.80 1.31 -7.56
C ARG A 109 -3.63 2.32 -6.44
N GLY A 110 -3.24 3.52 -6.78
CA GLY A 110 -3.00 4.63 -5.86
C GLY A 110 -4.02 5.73 -6.01
N PHE A 111 -4.59 6.16 -4.90
CA PHE A 111 -5.57 7.22 -4.81
C PHE A 111 -5.10 8.28 -3.84
N VAL A 112 -5.47 9.51 -4.13
CA VAL A 112 -5.25 10.66 -3.26
C VAL A 112 -6.55 11.40 -3.04
N PHE A 113 -6.70 12.04 -1.90
CA PHE A 113 -7.88 12.86 -1.60
C PHE A 113 -7.55 14.02 -0.64
N SER A 114 -8.34 15.06 -0.71
CA SER A 114 -8.62 15.97 0.36
C SER A 114 -10.14 16.00 0.62
N SER A 115 -10.95 16.55 -0.26
CA SER A 115 -12.42 16.44 -0.24
C SER A 115 -12.94 15.29 -1.12
N ASN A 116 -12.38 15.11 -2.31
CA ASN A 116 -12.79 14.10 -3.28
C ASN A 116 -11.62 13.18 -3.61
N LEU A 117 -11.92 11.92 -3.94
CA LEU A 117 -10.93 10.92 -4.30
C LEU A 117 -10.51 11.05 -5.76
N GLY A 118 -9.21 11.02 -6.02
CA GLY A 118 -8.65 10.94 -7.37
C GLY A 118 -7.65 9.81 -7.53
N GLU A 119 -7.69 9.09 -8.64
CA GLU A 119 -6.70 8.06 -8.93
C GLU A 119 -5.45 8.68 -9.56
N VAL A 120 -4.27 8.35 -9.02
CA VAL A 120 -2.96 8.85 -9.46
C VAL A 120 -2.05 7.75 -10.02
N THR A 121 -2.53 6.53 -10.14
CA THR A 121 -1.74 5.37 -10.56
C THR A 121 -1.00 5.60 -11.87
N ASN A 122 -1.67 6.12 -12.88
CA ASN A 122 -1.08 6.36 -14.20
C ASN A 122 -0.20 7.61 -14.19
N ASP A 123 -0.63 8.67 -13.51
CA ASP A 123 0.19 9.89 -13.37
C ASP A 123 1.57 9.59 -12.74
N PHE A 124 1.63 8.60 -11.83
CA PHE A 124 2.88 8.21 -11.16
C PHE A 124 3.77 7.28 -12.01
N LYS A 125 3.22 6.54 -12.95
CA LYS A 125 4.01 5.67 -13.83
C LYS A 125 4.82 6.42 -14.87
N ASP A 126 4.27 7.54 -15.36
CA ASP A 126 4.79 8.26 -16.51
C ASP A 126 5.57 9.52 -16.15
N ALA A 127 5.71 9.85 -14.85
CA ALA A 127 6.34 11.06 -14.38
C ALA A 127 7.56 10.79 -13.48
N LYS A 128 8.42 11.80 -13.34
CA LYS A 128 9.47 11.81 -12.32
C LYS A 128 8.87 12.08 -10.94
N LEU A 129 9.56 11.61 -9.88
CA LEU A 129 9.08 11.70 -8.50
C LEU A 129 8.57 13.10 -8.13
N ASP A 130 9.40 14.14 -8.33
CA ASP A 130 9.04 15.49 -7.92
C ASP A 130 7.86 16.05 -8.72
N GLU A 131 7.84 15.80 -10.02
CA GLU A 131 6.73 16.22 -10.92
C GLU A 131 5.42 15.50 -10.54
N ALA A 132 5.48 14.21 -10.23
CA ALA A 132 4.33 13.42 -9.83
C ALA A 132 3.73 13.91 -8.51
N ILE A 133 4.59 14.18 -7.51
CA ILE A 133 4.18 14.69 -6.21
C ILE A 133 3.57 16.09 -6.34
N GLU A 134 4.23 17.01 -7.06
CA GLU A 134 3.72 18.37 -7.25
C GLU A 134 2.37 18.35 -7.99
N LYS A 135 2.25 17.56 -9.05
CA LYS A 135 0.99 17.42 -9.79
C LYS A 135 -0.14 16.88 -8.90
N ALA A 136 0.14 15.86 -8.09
CA ALA A 136 -0.84 15.30 -7.17
C ALA A 136 -1.30 16.32 -6.11
N LEU A 137 -0.34 17.08 -5.53
CA LEU A 137 -0.63 18.13 -4.55
C LEU A 137 -1.38 19.32 -5.17
N GLN A 138 -1.01 19.75 -6.39
CA GLN A 138 -1.71 20.85 -7.07
C GLN A 138 -3.15 20.48 -7.42
N LYS A 139 -3.39 19.24 -7.84
CA LYS A 139 -4.70 18.78 -8.29
C LYS A 139 -5.63 18.40 -7.13
N HIS A 140 -5.11 17.83 -6.06
CA HIS A 140 -5.90 17.21 -5.00
C HIS A 140 -5.56 17.71 -3.59
N GLY A 141 -4.47 18.46 -3.39
CA GLY A 141 -4.00 18.88 -2.08
C GLY A 141 -4.65 20.16 -1.57
N GLY A 142 -4.45 20.43 -0.27
CA GLY A 142 -4.77 21.71 0.37
C GLY A 142 -6.25 22.00 0.63
N GLY A 143 -7.15 21.07 0.29
CA GLY A 143 -8.58 21.18 0.59
C GLY A 143 -8.92 20.79 2.04
N SER A 144 -10.18 21.01 2.41
CA SER A 144 -10.77 20.48 3.63
C SER A 144 -10.83 18.95 3.56
N THR A 145 -10.55 18.28 4.66
CA THR A 145 -10.54 16.82 4.72
C THR A 145 -11.98 16.28 4.82
N ASP A 146 -12.33 15.32 3.96
CA ASP A 146 -13.57 14.54 4.04
C ASP A 146 -13.31 13.05 3.78
N TYR A 147 -13.00 12.32 4.84
CA TYR A 147 -12.84 10.85 4.77
C TYR A 147 -14.13 10.14 4.38
N GLY A 148 -15.28 10.66 4.82
CA GLY A 148 -16.58 10.09 4.50
C GLY A 148 -16.86 10.11 2.99
N GLN A 149 -16.53 11.21 2.32
CA GLN A 149 -16.66 11.32 0.87
C GLN A 149 -15.61 10.48 0.15
N ALA A 150 -14.34 10.54 0.58
CA ALA A 150 -13.27 9.73 0.00
C ALA A 150 -13.56 8.22 0.06
N LEU A 151 -14.09 7.73 1.19
CA LEU A 151 -14.52 6.33 1.33
C LEU A 151 -15.72 5.99 0.45
N THR A 152 -16.66 6.93 0.27
CA THR A 152 -17.82 6.76 -0.64
C THR A 152 -17.34 6.60 -2.08
N ASP A 153 -16.48 7.49 -2.52
CA ASP A 153 -15.88 7.44 -3.86
C ASP A 153 -15.09 6.16 -4.08
N PHE A 154 -14.29 5.76 -3.09
CA PHE A 154 -13.48 4.54 -3.17
C PHE A 154 -14.35 3.27 -3.29
N VAL A 155 -15.39 3.17 -2.49
CA VAL A 155 -16.35 2.05 -2.56
C VAL A 155 -17.03 2.02 -3.92
N SER A 156 -17.49 3.17 -4.41
CA SER A 156 -18.14 3.28 -5.73
C SER A 156 -17.23 2.86 -6.89
N LEU A 157 -15.94 3.24 -6.81
CA LEU A 157 -14.98 2.98 -7.89
C LEU A 157 -14.35 1.59 -7.86
N CYS A 158 -14.17 1.02 -6.67
CA CYS A 158 -13.24 -0.10 -6.50
C CYS A 158 -13.84 -1.34 -5.84
N LEU A 159 -15.01 -1.26 -5.20
CA LEU A 159 -15.51 -2.35 -4.36
C LEU A 159 -15.66 -3.68 -5.12
N ASP A 160 -16.09 -3.65 -6.37
CA ASP A 160 -16.27 -4.85 -7.20
C ASP A 160 -14.95 -5.50 -7.61
N GLU A 161 -13.87 -4.75 -7.60
CA GLU A 161 -12.53 -5.27 -7.89
C GLU A 161 -11.81 -5.77 -6.64
N ILE A 162 -12.28 -5.41 -5.44
CA ILE A 162 -11.69 -5.84 -4.17
C ILE A 162 -12.10 -7.27 -3.87
N ASP A 163 -11.12 -8.10 -3.55
CA ASP A 163 -11.30 -9.52 -3.24
C ASP A 163 -10.45 -9.94 -2.02
N ASN A 164 -10.58 -11.19 -1.61
CA ASN A 164 -9.85 -11.78 -0.49
C ASN A 164 -8.32 -11.88 -0.69
N LYS A 165 -7.78 -11.35 -1.78
CA LYS A 165 -6.34 -11.21 -2.06
C LYS A 165 -5.90 -9.76 -2.04
N THR A 166 -6.83 -8.85 -1.90
CA THR A 166 -6.58 -7.39 -1.93
C THR A 166 -6.17 -6.88 -0.55
N THR A 167 -5.10 -6.13 -0.50
CA THR A 167 -4.69 -5.34 0.67
C THR A 167 -5.05 -3.89 0.42
N VAL A 168 -5.76 -3.27 1.35
CA VAL A 168 -6.04 -1.84 1.34
C VAL A 168 -5.15 -1.15 2.37
N VAL A 169 -4.48 -0.09 1.96
CA VAL A 169 -3.60 0.72 2.82
C VAL A 169 -4.11 2.15 2.82
N ILE A 170 -4.37 2.70 3.99
CA ILE A 170 -4.82 4.08 4.16
C ILE A 170 -3.69 4.86 4.83
N LEU A 171 -3.33 5.99 4.25
CA LEU A 171 -2.29 6.91 4.72
C LEU A 171 -2.98 8.22 5.11
N GLY A 172 -3.03 8.55 6.40
CA GLY A 172 -3.66 9.77 6.88
C GLY A 172 -3.89 9.82 8.38
N ASP A 173 -4.22 11.01 8.88
CA ASP A 173 -4.34 11.30 10.32
C ASP A 173 -5.73 11.00 10.92
N ALA A 174 -6.69 10.61 10.08
CA ALA A 174 -8.09 10.38 10.44
C ALA A 174 -8.81 11.63 10.98
N ARG A 175 -8.38 12.85 10.59
CA ARG A 175 -9.06 14.10 10.91
C ARG A 175 -10.13 14.36 9.86
N ASN A 176 -11.37 14.41 10.28
CA ASN A 176 -12.53 14.45 9.36
C ASN A 176 -13.26 15.80 9.36
N ASN A 177 -12.63 16.86 9.87
CA ASN A 177 -13.19 18.21 9.92
C ASN A 177 -14.65 18.22 10.45
N PHE A 178 -14.94 17.38 11.44
CA PHE A 178 -16.28 17.19 12.03
C PHE A 178 -17.37 16.72 11.04
N GLY A 179 -16.99 16.29 9.85
CA GLY A 179 -17.91 15.75 8.86
C GLY A 179 -18.40 14.32 9.20
N PRO A 180 -19.36 13.77 8.44
CA PRO A 180 -19.85 12.41 8.64
C PRO A 180 -18.77 11.38 8.30
N GLU A 181 -18.36 10.56 9.26
CA GLU A 181 -17.21 9.66 9.13
C GLU A 181 -17.49 8.45 8.22
N LYS A 182 -18.78 8.08 8.08
CA LYS A 182 -19.24 6.92 7.29
C LYS A 182 -18.44 5.63 7.56
N ALA A 183 -18.11 5.37 8.83
CA ALA A 183 -17.27 4.25 9.26
C ALA A 183 -17.80 2.86 8.79
N HIS A 184 -19.10 2.74 8.49
CA HIS A 184 -19.70 1.54 7.92
C HIS A 184 -19.08 1.16 6.56
N LEU A 185 -18.56 2.13 5.79
CA LEU A 185 -17.87 1.87 4.53
C LEU A 185 -16.53 1.17 4.75
N MET A 186 -15.85 1.49 5.85
CA MET A 186 -14.64 0.76 6.27
C MET A 186 -14.95 -0.70 6.59
N LYS A 187 -16.10 -0.98 7.22
CA LYS A 187 -16.59 -2.34 7.42
C LYS A 187 -16.75 -3.08 6.09
N THR A 188 -17.43 -2.47 5.13
CA THR A 188 -17.63 -3.04 3.79
C THR A 188 -16.30 -3.34 3.09
N ILE A 189 -15.33 -2.43 3.14
CA ILE A 189 -13.99 -2.63 2.59
C ILE A 189 -13.29 -3.79 3.29
N LYS A 190 -13.38 -3.86 4.63
CA LYS A 190 -12.75 -4.92 5.43
C LYS A 190 -13.33 -6.30 5.13
N GLU A 191 -14.63 -6.41 4.96
CA GLU A 191 -15.30 -7.69 4.67
C GLU A 191 -14.93 -8.26 3.29
N ARG A 192 -14.68 -7.41 2.31
CA ARG A 192 -14.29 -7.80 0.95
C ARG A 192 -12.79 -8.04 0.80
N SER A 193 -11.96 -7.29 1.53
CA SER A 193 -10.51 -7.33 1.40
C SER A 193 -9.86 -8.42 2.25
N LYS A 194 -8.65 -8.84 1.91
CA LYS A 194 -7.81 -9.70 2.74
C LYS A 194 -7.46 -9.02 4.05
N GLN A 195 -7.07 -7.75 3.97
CA GLN A 195 -6.61 -6.97 5.12
C GLN A 195 -6.67 -5.47 4.81
N VAL A 196 -6.89 -4.67 5.85
CA VAL A 196 -6.87 -3.22 5.83
C VAL A 196 -5.83 -2.72 6.82
N PHE A 197 -4.91 -1.89 6.34
CA PHE A 197 -3.89 -1.25 7.17
C PHE A 197 -4.09 0.26 7.17
N TRP A 198 -3.95 0.86 8.34
CA TRP A 198 -3.94 2.31 8.47
C TRP A 198 -2.58 2.78 8.97
N LEU A 199 -1.98 3.73 8.27
CA LEU A 199 -0.74 4.39 8.62
C LEU A 199 -1.05 5.82 9.00
N ASN A 200 -1.02 6.11 10.31
CA ASN A 200 -1.28 7.43 10.82
C ASN A 200 0.05 8.14 11.12
N PRO A 201 0.32 9.33 10.53
CA PRO A 201 1.55 10.08 10.76
C PRO A 201 1.63 10.68 12.15
N GLU A 202 0.49 10.89 12.80
CA GLU A 202 0.43 11.44 14.14
C GLU A 202 0.74 10.42 15.24
N GLY A 203 1.24 10.93 16.36
CA GLY A 203 1.43 10.13 17.58
C GLY A 203 0.10 9.66 18.15
N LYS A 204 0.08 8.48 18.75
CA LYS A 204 -1.14 7.89 19.33
C LYS A 204 -1.86 8.78 20.33
N TYR A 205 -1.14 9.68 21.01
CA TYR A 205 -1.71 10.62 21.97
C TYR A 205 -2.59 11.71 21.31
N ARG A 206 -2.49 11.86 19.96
CA ARG A 206 -3.31 12.78 19.18
C ARG A 206 -4.56 12.13 18.57
N TRP A 207 -4.62 10.79 18.59
CA TRP A 207 -5.76 10.08 18.04
C TRP A 207 -7.00 10.38 18.88
N ASP A 208 -8.12 10.59 18.20
CA ASP A 208 -9.40 10.97 18.78
C ASP A 208 -9.39 12.30 19.56
N THR A 209 -8.39 13.17 19.29
CA THR A 209 -8.37 14.55 19.79
C THR A 209 -8.83 15.51 18.70
N GLY A 210 -9.64 16.50 19.06
CA GLY A 210 -10.21 17.47 18.14
C GLY A 210 -11.20 16.79 17.17
N ASP A 211 -10.92 16.85 15.89
CA ASP A 211 -11.71 16.28 14.80
C ASP A 211 -11.22 14.90 14.32
N SER A 212 -10.20 14.34 14.97
CA SER A 212 -9.71 12.98 14.67
C SER A 212 -10.72 11.93 15.14
N VAL A 213 -10.98 10.94 14.30
CA VAL A 213 -11.93 9.86 14.55
C VAL A 213 -11.28 8.48 14.39
N MET A 214 -10.00 8.38 14.74
CA MET A 214 -9.17 7.21 14.50
C MET A 214 -9.76 5.93 15.12
N THR A 215 -10.30 5.99 16.34
CA THR A 215 -10.91 4.83 17.00
C THR A 215 -12.07 4.25 16.20
N LYS A 216 -12.91 5.09 15.56
CA LYS A 216 -14.03 4.62 14.74
C LYS A 216 -13.56 3.84 13.52
N TYR A 217 -12.48 4.28 12.86
CA TYR A 217 -11.92 3.59 11.71
C TYR A 217 -11.06 2.38 12.10
N SER A 218 -10.34 2.47 13.21
CA SER A 218 -9.45 1.40 13.68
C SER A 218 -10.17 0.08 13.95
N ALA A 219 -11.44 0.15 14.35
CA ALA A 219 -12.30 -1.03 14.58
C ALA A 219 -12.42 -1.94 13.33
N TYR A 220 -12.27 -1.36 12.15
CA TYR A 220 -12.36 -2.08 10.88
C TYR A 220 -11.00 -2.30 10.21
N CYS A 221 -9.91 -1.91 10.86
CA CYS A 221 -8.56 -2.17 10.37
C CYS A 221 -8.02 -3.51 10.87
N THR A 222 -7.26 -4.20 10.03
CA THR A 222 -6.48 -5.36 10.47
C THR A 222 -5.40 -4.92 11.46
N LYS A 223 -4.78 -3.75 11.17
CA LYS A 223 -3.79 -3.12 12.04
C LYS A 223 -3.68 -1.64 11.73
N VAL A 224 -3.47 -0.86 12.80
CA VAL A 224 -3.15 0.57 12.71
C VAL A 224 -1.72 0.78 13.17
N PHE A 225 -0.98 1.59 12.42
CA PHE A 225 0.41 1.91 12.71
C PHE A 225 0.56 3.41 12.88
N GLN A 226 1.32 3.82 13.88
CA GLN A 226 1.91 5.14 13.90
C GLN A 226 3.05 5.17 12.89
N CYS A 227 3.06 6.15 11.99
CA CYS A 227 4.02 6.25 10.89
C CYS A 227 4.46 7.71 10.68
N GLY A 228 5.09 8.31 11.69
CA GLY A 228 5.60 9.68 11.67
C GLY A 228 7.10 9.80 11.38
N ASN A 229 7.83 8.68 11.20
CA ASN A 229 9.25 8.67 10.83
C ASN A 229 9.61 7.44 9.99
N ILE A 230 10.83 7.44 9.43
CA ILE A 230 11.31 6.40 8.50
C ILE A 230 11.45 5.04 9.20
N ASP A 231 11.89 4.99 10.45
CA ASP A 231 12.01 3.74 11.21
C ASP A 231 10.65 3.07 11.42
N GLN A 232 9.62 3.88 11.68
CA GLN A 232 8.25 3.39 11.80
C GLN A 232 7.74 2.86 10.45
N LEU A 233 8.02 3.56 9.35
CA LEU A 233 7.67 3.07 8.00
C LEU A 233 8.38 1.75 7.68
N GLU A 234 9.66 1.59 8.03
CA GLU A 234 10.40 0.33 7.83
C GLU A 234 9.75 -0.84 8.57
N ARG A 235 9.28 -0.63 9.80
CA ARG A 235 8.52 -1.62 10.58
C ARG A 235 7.18 -1.96 9.91
N VAL A 236 6.46 -0.96 9.40
CA VAL A 236 5.21 -1.16 8.66
C VAL A 236 5.47 -2.02 7.43
N VAL A 237 6.42 -1.65 6.60
CA VAL A 237 6.79 -2.42 5.40
C VAL A 237 7.18 -3.85 5.75
N SER A 238 7.96 -4.05 6.81
CA SER A 238 8.34 -5.38 7.29
C SER A 238 7.13 -6.22 7.73
N THR A 239 6.12 -5.57 8.32
CA THR A 239 4.86 -6.24 8.71
C THR A 239 4.01 -6.58 7.49
N LEU A 240 3.85 -5.63 6.55
CA LEU A 240 3.18 -5.86 5.27
C LEU A 240 3.80 -7.05 4.52
N LEU A 241 5.12 -7.19 4.58
CA LEU A 241 5.84 -8.33 4.00
C LEU A 241 5.48 -9.66 4.65
N LYS A 242 5.34 -9.69 5.97
CA LYS A 242 5.03 -10.91 6.73
C LYS A 242 3.58 -11.35 6.54
N THR A 243 2.65 -10.41 6.44
CA THR A 243 1.20 -10.68 6.38
C THR A 243 0.67 -10.86 4.96
N ALA A 244 1.38 -10.34 3.96
CA ALA A 244 1.07 -10.61 2.54
C ALA A 244 1.39 -12.07 2.13
N ILE A 245 1.96 -12.81 3.05
CA ILE A 245 2.28 -14.23 2.95
C ILE A 245 1.13 -15.06 3.53
#